data_29d3dc38eb37cbae8c540f762c06aff1
#
_entry.id   29d3dc38eb37cbae8c540f762c06aff1
#
_cell.length_a   1.000
_cell.length_b   1.000
_cell.length_c   1.000
_cell.angle_alpha   90.00
_cell.angle_beta   90.00
_cell.angle_gamma   90.00
#
_symmetry.space_group_name_H-M   'P 1'
#
loop_
_entity.id
_entity.type
_entity.pdbx_description
1 polymer ?
#
loop_
_entity_poly.entity_id
_entity_poly.type
_entity_poly.pdbx_seq_one_letter_code
_entity_poly.pdbx_strand_id
1 'polypeptide(L)'
;MALSCLVQIASVRRSLFNNAERAKFLNQLVTGVRKILQNPTDLSEPNNYHEFCRLLARLKSNYQLGELVMVDNYQESIQLMAKFTVESLQMWQFAPNSIHYLLSLWQRMVASVPYVKATEPHLLETYTPEVTHAYITSRLDSAAAIVRDGLEDPLEDLGMLGQQLDQLSVIGRCEYSKTCQLLVQLFDNYAREYQELCSGSRAGGEIDIKIAEGRLTWLVYIIGSAVGGRVSFNSNEDHDAMDGELVCRVLQLMQLTDSRLSQAEIQMVFSEKVSHNP
;
A
#
# COMPACT_ATOMS: atom_id res chain seq x y z
N MET A 1 -27.00 8.33 -1.94
CA MET A 1 -28.04 7.76 -1.04
C MET A 1 -28.12 6.23 -1.12
N ALA A 2 -28.24 5.57 -2.29
CA ALA A 2 -28.35 4.11 -2.38
C ALA A 2 -27.14 3.35 -1.81
N LEU A 3 -25.90 3.77 -2.12
CA LEU A 3 -24.70 3.12 -1.59
C LEU A 3 -24.59 3.26 -0.07
N SER A 4 -24.91 4.40 0.52
CA SER A 4 -24.93 4.58 1.98
C SER A 4 -25.94 3.63 2.65
N CYS A 5 -27.10 3.40 2.05
CA CYS A 5 -28.05 2.39 2.53
C CYS A 5 -27.47 0.97 2.45
N LEU A 6 -26.79 0.63 1.36
CA LEU A 6 -26.12 -0.67 1.22
C LEU A 6 -25.02 -0.87 2.27
N VAL A 7 -24.25 0.16 2.59
CA VAL A 7 -23.26 0.14 3.69
C VAL A 7 -23.92 -0.19 5.02
N GLN A 8 -25.07 0.43 5.32
CA GLN A 8 -25.83 0.16 6.55
C GLN A 8 -26.36 -1.27 6.57
N ILE A 9 -26.92 -1.73 5.47
CA ILE A 9 -27.45 -3.10 5.35
C ILE A 9 -26.31 -4.14 5.46
N ALA A 10 -25.17 -3.89 4.81
CA ALA A 10 -23.99 -4.75 4.91
C ALA A 10 -23.38 -4.78 6.34
N SER A 11 -23.76 -3.83 7.20
CA SER A 11 -23.34 -3.75 8.60
C SER A 11 -24.26 -4.48 9.59
N VAL A 12 -25.35 -5.12 9.12
CA VAL A 12 -26.29 -5.84 9.97
C VAL A 12 -25.63 -7.05 10.62
N ARG A 13 -25.84 -7.22 11.94
CA ARG A 13 -25.18 -8.26 12.74
C ARG A 13 -25.54 -9.68 12.27
N ARG A 14 -24.54 -10.55 12.29
CA ARG A 14 -24.65 -11.97 11.92
C ARG A 14 -25.77 -12.71 12.66
N SER A 15 -26.00 -12.38 13.92
CA SER A 15 -26.99 -13.03 14.79
C SER A 15 -28.45 -12.83 14.36
N LEU A 16 -28.72 -11.92 13.42
CA LEU A 16 -30.08 -11.62 12.95
C LEU A 16 -30.53 -12.48 11.77
N PHE A 17 -29.61 -13.30 11.19
CA PHE A 17 -29.90 -14.14 10.03
C PHE A 17 -29.57 -15.61 10.30
N ASN A 18 -30.35 -16.52 9.75
CA ASN A 18 -29.92 -17.90 9.62
C ASN A 18 -28.84 -18.04 8.50
N ASN A 19 -28.14 -19.17 8.48
CA ASN A 19 -27.02 -19.36 7.55
C ASN A 19 -27.45 -19.30 6.08
N ALA A 20 -28.64 -19.82 5.73
CA ALA A 20 -29.11 -19.83 4.35
C ALA A 20 -29.51 -18.42 3.87
N GLU A 21 -30.23 -17.66 4.69
CA GLU A 21 -30.55 -16.26 4.39
C GLU A 21 -29.30 -15.41 4.26
N ARG A 22 -28.34 -15.61 5.16
CA ARG A 22 -27.06 -14.93 5.14
C ARG A 22 -26.27 -15.22 3.87
N ALA A 23 -26.17 -16.48 3.43
CA ALA A 23 -25.48 -16.85 2.19
C ALA A 23 -26.18 -16.26 0.95
N LYS A 24 -27.51 -16.30 0.90
CA LYS A 24 -28.29 -15.70 -0.19
C LYS A 24 -28.08 -14.19 -0.25
N PHE A 25 -28.11 -13.50 0.89
CA PHE A 25 -27.88 -12.07 0.96
C PHE A 25 -26.46 -11.70 0.51
N LEU A 26 -25.44 -12.43 0.99
CA LEU A 26 -24.06 -12.23 0.57
C LEU A 26 -23.91 -12.39 -0.94
N ASN A 27 -24.48 -13.43 -1.52
CA ASN A 27 -24.43 -13.67 -2.95
C ASN A 27 -25.06 -12.53 -3.76
N GLN A 28 -26.19 -12.00 -3.31
CA GLN A 28 -26.84 -10.84 -3.92
C GLN A 28 -25.97 -9.57 -3.81
N LEU A 29 -25.37 -9.34 -2.63
CA LEU A 29 -24.51 -8.19 -2.38
C LEU A 29 -23.27 -8.23 -3.27
N VAL A 30 -22.55 -9.36 -3.33
CA VAL A 30 -21.36 -9.52 -4.18
C VAL A 30 -21.71 -9.42 -5.66
N THR A 31 -22.87 -9.95 -6.08
CA THR A 31 -23.37 -9.78 -7.45
C THR A 31 -23.61 -8.30 -7.78
N GLY A 32 -24.17 -7.53 -6.84
CA GLY A 32 -24.35 -6.08 -6.99
C GLY A 32 -23.01 -5.35 -7.10
N VAL A 33 -22.05 -5.66 -6.23
CA VAL A 33 -20.68 -5.12 -6.27
C VAL A 33 -20.03 -5.41 -7.62
N ARG A 34 -20.12 -6.65 -8.10
CA ARG A 34 -19.57 -7.04 -9.41
C ARG A 34 -20.16 -6.23 -10.57
N LYS A 35 -21.49 -6.05 -10.60
CA LYS A 35 -22.16 -5.23 -11.61
C LYS A 35 -21.69 -3.78 -11.62
N ILE A 36 -21.49 -3.19 -10.43
CA ILE A 36 -20.93 -1.83 -10.31
C ILE A 36 -19.52 -1.79 -10.86
N LEU A 37 -18.68 -2.77 -10.52
CA LEU A 37 -17.28 -2.84 -10.99
C LEU A 37 -17.16 -3.11 -12.49
N GLN A 38 -18.12 -3.82 -13.09
CA GLN A 38 -18.19 -4.03 -14.54
C GLN A 38 -18.57 -2.75 -15.32
N ASN A 39 -19.29 -1.83 -14.68
CA ASN A 39 -19.65 -0.53 -15.25
C ASN A 39 -19.55 0.57 -14.17
N PRO A 40 -18.31 1.04 -13.87
CA PRO A 40 -18.04 1.93 -12.74
C PRO A 40 -18.34 3.41 -13.01
N THR A 41 -19.17 3.76 -13.98
CA THR A 41 -19.45 5.13 -14.43
C THR A 41 -19.83 6.05 -13.25
N ASP A 42 -20.66 5.58 -12.34
CA ASP A 42 -21.15 6.34 -11.18
C ASP A 42 -20.07 6.54 -10.10
N LEU A 43 -18.95 5.81 -10.16
CA LEU A 43 -17.82 5.91 -9.24
C LEU A 43 -16.87 7.06 -9.60
N SER A 44 -17.08 7.76 -10.72
CA SER A 44 -16.39 9.00 -11.03
C SER A 44 -16.77 10.15 -10.09
N GLU A 45 -17.90 10.04 -9.39
CA GLU A 45 -18.35 11.00 -8.38
C GLU A 45 -17.73 10.64 -7.01
N PRO A 46 -16.97 11.58 -6.34
CA PRO A 46 -16.18 11.27 -5.14
C PRO A 46 -16.99 10.67 -3.98
N ASN A 47 -18.22 11.12 -3.74
CA ASN A 47 -19.04 10.60 -2.66
C ASN A 47 -19.49 9.16 -2.93
N ASN A 48 -19.86 8.84 -4.17
CA ASN A 48 -20.24 7.49 -4.56
C ASN A 48 -19.03 6.56 -4.46
N TYR A 49 -17.87 7.01 -4.90
CA TYR A 49 -16.60 6.29 -4.78
C TYR A 49 -16.28 5.98 -3.31
N HIS A 50 -16.34 6.99 -2.44
CA HIS A 50 -16.10 6.84 -1.02
C HIS A 50 -17.04 5.81 -0.37
N GLU A 51 -18.36 5.93 -0.61
CA GLU A 51 -19.34 5.00 -0.08
C GLU A 51 -19.16 3.58 -0.64
N PHE A 52 -18.72 3.45 -1.88
CA PHE A 52 -18.41 2.15 -2.47
C PHE A 52 -17.20 1.49 -1.81
N CYS A 53 -16.12 2.23 -1.56
CA CYS A 53 -14.97 1.75 -0.80
C CYS A 53 -15.37 1.30 0.61
N ARG A 54 -16.23 2.07 1.28
CA ARG A 54 -16.81 1.69 2.59
C ARG A 54 -17.63 0.40 2.50
N LEU A 55 -18.40 0.22 1.44
CA LEU A 55 -19.17 -1.01 1.21
C LEU A 55 -18.25 -2.23 1.11
N LEU A 56 -17.17 -2.14 0.33
CA LEU A 56 -16.19 -3.21 0.20
C LEU A 56 -15.53 -3.57 1.54
N ALA A 57 -15.13 -2.57 2.32
CA ALA A 57 -14.56 -2.80 3.65
C ALA A 57 -15.59 -3.46 4.60
N ARG A 58 -16.86 -3.04 4.56
CA ARG A 58 -17.93 -3.62 5.38
C ARG A 58 -18.26 -5.05 4.98
N LEU A 59 -18.20 -5.36 3.71
CA LEU A 59 -18.40 -6.73 3.22
C LEU A 59 -17.46 -7.70 3.94
N LYS A 60 -16.16 -7.40 3.99
CA LYS A 60 -15.19 -8.28 4.67
C LYS A 60 -15.25 -8.18 6.20
N SER A 61 -15.70 -7.07 6.77
CA SER A 61 -15.90 -6.94 8.22
C SER A 61 -16.98 -7.85 8.76
N ASN A 62 -18.01 -8.14 7.96
CA ASN A 62 -19.18 -8.91 8.36
C ASN A 62 -19.20 -10.35 7.87
N TYR A 63 -18.44 -10.65 6.79
CA TYR A 63 -18.38 -11.97 6.19
C TYR A 63 -16.97 -12.53 6.24
N GLN A 64 -16.83 -13.80 6.59
CA GLN A 64 -15.56 -14.49 6.61
C GLN A 64 -15.09 -14.79 5.17
N LEU A 65 -13.78 -14.96 4.97
CA LEU A 65 -13.24 -15.31 3.66
C LEU A 65 -13.82 -16.64 3.15
N GLY A 66 -14.01 -17.64 4.03
CA GLY A 66 -14.66 -18.90 3.68
C GLY A 66 -16.12 -18.76 3.22
N GLU A 67 -16.83 -17.69 3.64
CA GLU A 67 -18.17 -17.40 3.11
C GLU A 67 -18.08 -16.71 1.73
N LEU A 68 -17.08 -15.85 1.54
CA LEU A 68 -16.89 -15.12 0.28
C LEU A 68 -16.47 -16.04 -0.88
N VAL A 69 -15.60 -17.01 -0.64
CA VAL A 69 -15.13 -17.94 -1.68
C VAL A 69 -16.24 -18.86 -2.19
N MET A 70 -17.33 -19.01 -1.42
CA MET A 70 -18.50 -19.81 -1.80
C MET A 70 -19.55 -19.03 -2.61
N VAL A 71 -19.34 -17.74 -2.84
CA VAL A 71 -20.24 -16.90 -3.64
C VAL A 71 -20.13 -17.25 -5.13
N ASP A 72 -21.27 -17.23 -5.83
CA ASP A 72 -21.28 -17.42 -7.27
C ASP A 72 -20.37 -16.41 -7.99
N ASN A 73 -19.55 -16.92 -8.91
CA ASN A 73 -18.58 -16.11 -9.66
C ASN A 73 -17.58 -15.36 -8.76
N TYR A 74 -17.14 -15.96 -7.66
CA TYR A 74 -16.14 -15.39 -6.76
C TYR A 74 -14.86 -14.99 -7.51
N GLN A 75 -14.36 -15.83 -8.42
CA GLN A 75 -13.14 -15.58 -9.19
C GLN A 75 -13.20 -14.26 -9.97
N GLU A 76 -14.30 -14.02 -10.69
CA GLU A 76 -14.50 -12.76 -11.41
C GLU A 76 -14.64 -11.58 -10.43
N SER A 77 -15.36 -11.79 -9.33
CA SER A 77 -15.57 -10.73 -8.33
C SER A 77 -14.28 -10.29 -7.68
N ILE A 78 -13.40 -11.21 -7.26
CA ILE A 78 -12.12 -10.87 -6.64
C ILE A 78 -11.16 -10.23 -7.65
N GLN A 79 -11.17 -10.66 -8.91
CA GLN A 79 -10.39 -10.05 -9.99
C GLN A 79 -10.81 -8.58 -10.22
N LEU A 80 -12.10 -8.31 -10.29
CA LEU A 80 -12.62 -6.95 -10.46
C LEU A 80 -12.32 -6.07 -9.24
N MET A 81 -12.42 -6.61 -8.02
CA MET A 81 -12.02 -5.90 -6.80
C MET A 81 -10.53 -5.59 -6.78
N ALA A 82 -9.68 -6.50 -7.25
CA ALA A 82 -8.23 -6.28 -7.37
C ALA A 82 -7.93 -5.16 -8.38
N LYS A 83 -8.50 -5.26 -9.57
CA LYS A 83 -8.35 -4.24 -10.60
C LYS A 83 -8.78 -2.85 -10.10
N PHE A 84 -9.96 -2.76 -9.50
CA PHE A 84 -10.47 -1.51 -8.92
C PHE A 84 -9.52 -0.95 -7.85
N THR A 85 -8.98 -1.82 -6.98
CA THR A 85 -8.03 -1.40 -5.94
C THR A 85 -6.74 -0.87 -6.55
N VAL A 86 -6.16 -1.58 -7.52
CA VAL A 86 -4.93 -1.16 -8.23
C VAL A 86 -5.12 0.19 -8.91
N GLU A 87 -6.19 0.37 -9.67
CA GLU A 87 -6.53 1.64 -10.34
C GLU A 87 -6.74 2.78 -9.33
N SER A 88 -7.41 2.49 -8.22
CA SER A 88 -7.62 3.47 -7.13
C SER A 88 -6.32 3.90 -6.46
N LEU A 89 -5.38 2.98 -6.26
CA LEU A 89 -4.07 3.28 -5.69
C LEU A 89 -3.21 4.13 -6.65
N GLN A 90 -3.31 3.88 -7.96
CA GLN A 90 -2.63 4.67 -8.98
C GLN A 90 -3.19 6.09 -9.10
N MET A 91 -4.50 6.26 -8.88
CA MET A 91 -5.16 7.57 -8.82
C MET A 91 -5.18 8.14 -7.40
N TRP A 92 -4.05 8.13 -6.71
CA TRP A 92 -3.93 8.43 -5.27
C TRP A 92 -4.45 9.82 -4.86
N GLN A 93 -4.52 10.78 -5.78
CA GLN A 93 -5.07 12.12 -5.54
C GLN A 93 -6.60 12.12 -5.52
N PHE A 94 -7.24 11.14 -6.16
CA PHE A 94 -8.69 11.05 -6.19
C PHE A 94 -9.21 10.37 -4.92
N ALA A 95 -9.97 11.12 -4.12
CA ALA A 95 -10.57 10.65 -2.87
C ALA A 95 -9.56 9.94 -1.92
N PRO A 96 -8.44 10.58 -1.52
CA PRO A 96 -7.35 9.96 -0.76
C PRO A 96 -7.84 9.34 0.56
N ASN A 97 -8.87 9.90 1.17
CA ASN A 97 -9.50 9.40 2.40
C ASN A 97 -10.25 8.07 2.24
N SER A 98 -10.31 7.52 1.02
CA SER A 98 -11.01 6.25 0.75
C SER A 98 -10.06 5.06 0.67
N ILE A 99 -8.76 5.29 0.47
CA ILE A 99 -7.74 4.26 0.26
C ILE A 99 -7.66 3.27 1.43
N HIS A 100 -7.76 3.77 2.66
CA HIS A 100 -7.69 2.91 3.85
C HIS A 100 -8.82 1.86 3.90
N TYR A 101 -9.98 2.10 3.28
CA TYR A 101 -11.04 1.10 3.18
C TYR A 101 -10.66 -0.05 2.25
N LEU A 102 -10.02 0.25 1.13
CA LEU A 102 -9.55 -0.77 0.19
C LEU A 102 -8.41 -1.58 0.81
N LEU A 103 -7.45 -0.94 1.45
CA LEU A 103 -6.40 -1.65 2.19
C LEU A 103 -6.97 -2.49 3.33
N SER A 104 -7.99 -2.00 4.06
CA SER A 104 -8.69 -2.77 5.10
C SER A 104 -9.38 -4.00 4.55
N LEU A 105 -9.99 -3.93 3.36
CA LEU A 105 -10.56 -5.09 2.67
C LEU A 105 -9.52 -6.18 2.48
N TRP A 106 -8.39 -5.85 1.84
CA TRP A 106 -7.33 -6.79 1.50
C TRP A 106 -6.62 -7.32 2.75
N GLN A 107 -6.27 -6.46 3.70
CA GLN A 107 -5.69 -6.86 4.98
C GLN A 107 -6.54 -7.92 5.70
N ARG A 108 -7.85 -7.68 5.80
CA ARG A 108 -8.77 -8.60 6.48
C ARG A 108 -8.98 -9.89 5.71
N MET A 109 -8.89 -9.88 4.38
CA MET A 109 -8.90 -11.10 3.58
C MET A 109 -7.66 -11.94 3.85
N VAL A 110 -6.48 -11.34 3.78
CA VAL A 110 -5.20 -12.03 4.06
C VAL A 110 -5.15 -12.58 5.48
N ALA A 111 -5.52 -11.79 6.47
CA ALA A 111 -5.59 -12.25 7.87
C ALA A 111 -6.57 -13.43 8.10
N SER A 112 -7.47 -13.69 7.17
CA SER A 112 -8.42 -14.78 7.24
C SER A 112 -7.98 -16.05 6.50
N VAL A 113 -6.90 -16.02 5.74
CA VAL A 113 -6.37 -17.18 4.98
C VAL A 113 -6.18 -18.43 5.84
N PRO A 114 -5.60 -18.35 7.07
CA PRO A 114 -5.42 -19.54 7.90
C PRO A 114 -6.74 -20.24 8.31
N TYR A 115 -7.87 -19.59 8.17
CA TYR A 115 -9.19 -20.10 8.55
C TYR A 115 -10.01 -20.60 7.36
N VAL A 116 -9.46 -20.57 6.14
CA VAL A 116 -10.09 -21.08 4.92
C VAL A 116 -9.58 -22.49 4.64
N LYS A 117 -10.46 -23.37 4.16
CA LYS A 117 -10.07 -24.73 3.80
C LYS A 117 -9.13 -24.72 2.60
N ALA A 118 -8.09 -25.53 2.64
CA ALA A 118 -7.11 -25.63 1.55
C ALA A 118 -7.70 -26.01 0.18
N THR A 119 -8.90 -26.60 0.17
CA THR A 119 -9.61 -26.98 -1.06
C THR A 119 -10.38 -25.82 -1.72
N GLU A 120 -10.47 -24.65 -1.05
CA GLU A 120 -11.21 -23.49 -1.53
C GLU A 120 -10.23 -22.45 -2.07
N PRO A 121 -10.14 -22.24 -3.40
CA PRO A 121 -9.19 -21.29 -3.97
C PRO A 121 -9.61 -19.86 -3.68
N HIS A 122 -8.90 -19.19 -2.76
CA HIS A 122 -9.18 -17.79 -2.41
C HIS A 122 -8.48 -16.77 -3.32
N LEU A 123 -7.51 -17.16 -4.13
CA LEU A 123 -6.79 -16.37 -5.14
C LEU A 123 -6.04 -15.14 -4.59
N LEU A 124 -5.83 -15.04 -3.28
CA LEU A 124 -5.15 -13.88 -2.70
C LEU A 124 -3.66 -13.86 -3.07
N GLU A 125 -3.00 -15.02 -3.18
CA GLU A 125 -1.60 -15.12 -3.64
C GLU A 125 -1.41 -14.57 -5.07
N THR A 126 -2.48 -14.55 -5.87
CA THR A 126 -2.45 -13.95 -7.22
C THR A 126 -2.54 -12.44 -7.17
N TYR A 127 -3.47 -11.89 -6.37
CA TYR A 127 -3.82 -10.47 -6.45
C TYR A 127 -3.12 -9.59 -5.41
N THR A 128 -2.70 -10.13 -4.25
CA THR A 128 -2.02 -9.31 -3.24
C THR A 128 -0.69 -8.73 -3.71
N PRO A 129 0.13 -9.42 -4.54
CA PRO A 129 1.32 -8.79 -5.12
C PRO A 129 1.01 -7.59 -6.01
N GLU A 130 -0.08 -7.64 -6.79
CA GLU A 130 -0.51 -6.53 -7.65
C GLU A 130 -0.93 -5.32 -6.82
N VAL A 131 -1.71 -5.55 -5.75
CA VAL A 131 -2.14 -4.49 -4.81
C VAL A 131 -0.94 -3.89 -4.09
N THR A 132 -0.02 -4.73 -3.59
CA THR A 132 1.21 -4.28 -2.92
C THR A 132 2.09 -3.46 -3.86
N HIS A 133 2.30 -3.96 -5.08
CA HIS A 133 3.06 -3.25 -6.11
C HIS A 133 2.45 -1.88 -6.42
N ALA A 134 1.13 -1.83 -6.66
CA ALA A 134 0.42 -0.59 -6.98
C ALA A 134 0.52 0.44 -5.85
N TYR A 135 0.40 0.02 -4.58
CA TYR A 135 0.59 0.92 -3.44
C TYR A 135 2.01 1.49 -3.41
N ILE A 136 3.02 0.63 -3.46
CA ILE A 136 4.42 1.05 -3.36
C ILE A 136 4.77 2.00 -4.50
N THR A 137 4.49 1.62 -5.75
CA THR A 137 4.85 2.44 -6.92
C THR A 137 4.11 3.77 -6.95
N SER A 138 2.82 3.80 -6.60
CA SER A 138 2.06 5.05 -6.56
C SER A 138 2.61 6.04 -5.50
N ARG A 139 3.10 5.54 -4.35
CA ARG A 139 3.76 6.38 -3.34
C ARG A 139 5.11 6.91 -3.81
N LEU A 140 5.90 6.09 -4.49
CA LEU A 140 7.17 6.55 -5.07
C LEU A 140 6.97 7.57 -6.20
N ASP A 141 5.94 7.37 -7.02
CA ASP A 141 5.59 8.30 -8.09
C ASP A 141 5.03 9.63 -7.54
N SER A 142 4.32 9.59 -6.40
CA SER A 142 3.79 10.79 -5.76
C SER A 142 4.89 11.77 -5.34
N ALA A 143 6.09 11.29 -4.99
CA ALA A 143 7.20 12.14 -4.58
C ALA A 143 7.57 13.19 -5.65
N ALA A 144 7.51 12.81 -6.93
CA ALA A 144 7.78 13.76 -8.02
C ALA A 144 6.69 14.83 -8.15
N ALA A 145 5.42 14.43 -8.03
CA ALA A 145 4.29 15.37 -8.10
C ALA A 145 4.28 16.32 -6.89
N ILE A 146 4.55 15.82 -5.69
CA ILE A 146 4.64 16.61 -4.46
C ILE A 146 5.70 17.72 -4.62
N VAL A 147 6.91 17.35 -5.05
CA VAL A 147 8.03 18.30 -5.16
C VAL A 147 7.84 19.30 -6.30
N ARG A 148 7.31 18.86 -7.47
CA ARG A 148 7.17 19.71 -8.65
C ARG A 148 5.93 20.59 -8.61
N ASP A 149 4.80 20.04 -8.14
CA ASP A 149 3.50 20.69 -8.19
C ASP A 149 3.10 21.30 -6.84
N GLY A 150 3.91 21.11 -5.78
CA GLY A 150 3.65 21.65 -4.44
C GLY A 150 2.41 21.05 -3.79
N LEU A 151 2.16 19.77 -4.01
CA LEU A 151 1.04 19.04 -3.40
C LEU A 151 1.32 18.73 -1.93
N GLU A 152 0.24 18.52 -1.15
CA GLU A 152 0.36 18.03 0.22
C GLU A 152 1.08 16.69 0.25
N ASP A 153 2.09 16.57 1.12
CA ASP A 153 2.84 15.34 1.28
C ASP A 153 2.09 14.40 2.23
N PRO A 154 1.67 13.20 1.77
CA PRO A 154 1.05 12.21 2.65
C PRO A 154 1.93 11.76 3.82
N LEU A 155 3.24 12.00 3.77
CA LEU A 155 4.17 11.73 4.89
C LEU A 155 3.95 12.68 6.08
N GLU A 156 3.27 13.82 5.90
CA GLU A 156 2.96 14.76 6.99
C GLU A 156 1.82 14.26 7.89
N ASP A 157 0.90 13.43 7.37
CA ASP A 157 -0.17 12.80 8.17
C ASP A 157 0.28 11.42 8.69
N LEU A 158 1.08 11.43 9.76
CA LEU A 158 1.61 10.21 10.38
C LEU A 158 0.52 9.25 10.87
N GLY A 159 -0.66 9.76 11.22
CA GLY A 159 -1.78 8.92 11.67
C GLY A 159 -2.37 8.08 10.55
N MET A 160 -2.68 8.71 9.42
CA MET A 160 -3.19 8.02 8.23
C MET A 160 -2.10 7.14 7.61
N LEU A 161 -0.88 7.63 7.54
CA LEU A 161 0.27 6.87 7.03
C LEU A 161 0.49 5.59 7.83
N GLY A 162 0.56 5.68 9.16
CA GLY A 162 0.75 4.52 10.03
C GLY A 162 -0.33 3.47 9.80
N GLN A 163 -1.60 3.88 9.74
CA GLN A 163 -2.71 2.96 9.46
C GLN A 163 -2.56 2.25 8.11
N GLN A 164 -2.20 2.98 7.06
CA GLN A 164 -2.02 2.40 5.72
C GLN A 164 -0.83 1.44 5.68
N LEU A 165 0.27 1.79 6.31
CA LEU A 165 1.47 0.95 6.38
C LEU A 165 1.22 -0.34 7.19
N ASP A 166 0.50 -0.27 8.30
CA ASP A 166 0.08 -1.45 9.07
C ASP A 166 -0.79 -2.39 8.22
N GLN A 167 -1.69 -1.84 7.43
CA GLN A 167 -2.51 -2.63 6.51
C GLN A 167 -1.66 -3.26 5.40
N LEU A 168 -0.75 -2.49 4.80
CA LEU A 168 0.15 -2.95 3.75
C LEU A 168 1.06 -4.08 4.23
N SER A 169 1.58 -3.99 5.46
CA SER A 169 2.48 -5.00 6.03
C SER A 169 1.82 -6.38 6.06
N VAL A 170 0.53 -6.45 6.39
CA VAL A 170 -0.23 -7.71 6.37
C VAL A 170 -0.47 -8.19 4.94
N ILE A 171 -0.85 -7.29 4.03
CA ILE A 171 -1.12 -7.62 2.61
C ILE A 171 0.15 -8.17 1.95
N GLY A 172 1.28 -7.49 2.13
CA GLY A 172 2.56 -7.87 1.54
C GLY A 172 3.11 -9.21 2.05
N ARG A 173 2.68 -9.65 3.23
CA ARG A 173 3.10 -10.96 3.78
C ARG A 173 2.36 -12.15 3.17
N CYS A 174 1.29 -11.96 2.42
CA CYS A 174 0.62 -13.05 1.70
C CYS A 174 1.59 -13.74 0.70
N GLU A 175 2.41 -12.93 0.02
CA GLU A 175 3.47 -13.37 -0.91
C GLU A 175 4.77 -12.61 -0.59
N TYR A 176 5.33 -12.88 0.61
CA TYR A 176 6.39 -12.05 1.19
C TYR A 176 7.66 -12.01 0.34
N SER A 177 8.06 -13.13 -0.26
CA SER A 177 9.21 -13.18 -1.15
C SER A 177 9.09 -12.23 -2.34
N LYS A 178 7.89 -12.13 -2.94
CA LYS A 178 7.64 -11.19 -4.04
C LYS A 178 7.70 -9.74 -3.56
N THR A 179 7.16 -9.46 -2.37
CA THR A 179 7.23 -8.14 -1.75
C THR A 179 8.66 -7.72 -1.47
N CYS A 180 9.49 -8.60 -0.88
CA CYS A 180 10.89 -8.32 -0.59
C CYS A 180 11.71 -8.11 -1.87
N GLN A 181 11.53 -8.96 -2.89
CA GLN A 181 12.20 -8.78 -4.19
C GLN A 181 11.87 -7.43 -4.82
N LEU A 182 10.61 -7.01 -4.78
CA LEU A 182 10.20 -5.70 -5.28
C LEU A 182 10.87 -4.56 -4.50
N LEU A 183 10.85 -4.62 -3.16
CA LEU A 183 11.46 -3.59 -2.31
C LEU A 183 12.97 -3.50 -2.52
N VAL A 184 13.66 -4.63 -2.61
CA VAL A 184 15.10 -4.70 -2.91
C VAL A 184 15.40 -4.04 -4.25
N GLN A 185 14.68 -4.42 -5.30
CA GLN A 185 14.88 -3.86 -6.65
C GLN A 185 14.65 -2.35 -6.70
N LEU A 186 13.55 -1.88 -6.11
CA LEU A 186 13.22 -0.46 -6.08
C LEU A 186 14.24 0.33 -5.25
N PHE A 187 14.62 -0.19 -4.08
CA PHE A 187 15.60 0.45 -3.21
C PHE A 187 16.95 0.59 -3.91
N ASP A 188 17.49 -0.49 -4.49
CA ASP A 188 18.79 -0.48 -5.16
C ASP A 188 18.80 0.49 -6.36
N ASN A 189 17.68 0.58 -7.10
CA ASN A 189 17.55 1.51 -8.21
C ASN A 189 17.55 2.97 -7.74
N TYR A 190 16.72 3.32 -6.75
CA TYR A 190 16.62 4.69 -6.26
C TYR A 190 17.80 5.13 -5.42
N ALA A 191 18.45 4.23 -4.68
CA ALA A 191 19.69 4.53 -3.96
C ALA A 191 20.83 4.84 -4.93
N ARG A 192 20.92 4.10 -6.04
CA ARG A 192 21.91 4.37 -7.11
C ARG A 192 21.62 5.72 -7.77
N GLU A 193 20.36 5.99 -8.15
CA GLU A 193 19.96 7.28 -8.72
C GLU A 193 20.34 8.44 -7.81
N TYR A 194 20.04 8.33 -6.52
CA TYR A 194 20.39 9.33 -5.51
C TYR A 194 21.92 9.56 -5.42
N GLN A 195 22.69 8.47 -5.39
CA GLN A 195 24.16 8.54 -5.33
C GLN A 195 24.74 9.19 -6.58
N GLU A 196 24.23 8.87 -7.77
CA GLU A 196 24.65 9.46 -9.05
C GLU A 196 24.34 10.97 -9.12
N LEU A 197 23.16 11.39 -8.63
CA LEU A 197 22.78 12.80 -8.54
C LEU A 197 23.68 13.56 -7.57
N CYS A 198 23.95 13.01 -6.39
CA CYS A 198 24.78 13.64 -5.37
C CYS A 198 26.26 13.75 -5.76
N SER A 199 26.78 12.77 -6.53
CA SER A 199 28.17 12.78 -7.02
C SER A 199 28.37 13.63 -8.28
N GLY A 200 27.31 14.15 -8.88
CA GLY A 200 27.36 14.85 -10.17
C GLY A 200 27.60 13.95 -11.38
N SER A 201 27.58 12.62 -11.19
CA SER A 201 27.74 11.66 -12.28
C SER A 201 26.52 11.60 -13.20
N ARG A 202 25.36 12.04 -12.70
CA ARG A 202 24.12 12.20 -13.45
C ARG A 202 23.74 13.68 -13.49
N ALA A 203 23.34 14.16 -14.66
CA ALA A 203 22.80 15.50 -14.79
C ALA A 203 21.46 15.59 -14.04
N GLY A 204 21.34 16.55 -13.13
CA GLY A 204 20.12 16.82 -12.36
C GLY A 204 20.33 18.03 -11.46
N GLY A 205 19.21 18.61 -11.02
CA GLY A 205 19.20 19.78 -10.13
C GLY A 205 18.78 19.40 -8.70
N GLU A 206 18.67 20.42 -7.86
CA GLU A 206 18.21 20.27 -6.47
C GLU A 206 16.82 19.60 -6.38
N ILE A 207 15.95 19.86 -7.36
CA ILE A 207 14.60 19.25 -7.45
C ILE A 207 14.70 17.75 -7.63
N ASP A 208 15.63 17.27 -8.48
CA ASP A 208 15.77 15.82 -8.73
C ASP A 208 16.33 15.11 -7.49
N ILE A 209 17.23 15.76 -6.76
CA ILE A 209 17.73 15.25 -5.48
C ILE A 209 16.58 15.15 -4.45
N LYS A 210 15.73 16.17 -4.31
CA LYS A 210 14.58 16.16 -3.40
C LYS A 210 13.58 15.06 -3.77
N ILE A 211 13.34 14.82 -5.05
CA ILE A 211 12.48 13.72 -5.52
C ILE A 211 13.08 12.36 -5.13
N ALA A 212 14.38 12.18 -5.35
CA ALA A 212 15.06 10.94 -4.97
C ALA A 212 15.03 10.71 -3.45
N GLU A 213 15.23 11.76 -2.65
CA GLU A 213 15.08 11.72 -1.19
C GLU A 213 13.67 11.34 -0.76
N GLY A 214 12.64 11.94 -1.36
CA GLY A 214 11.24 11.61 -1.09
C GLY A 214 10.92 10.12 -1.39
N ARG A 215 11.42 9.59 -2.51
CA ARG A 215 11.27 8.17 -2.87
C ARG A 215 11.95 7.25 -1.86
N LEU A 216 13.18 7.56 -1.47
CA LEU A 216 13.91 6.78 -0.48
C LEU A 216 13.25 6.86 0.90
N THR A 217 12.71 8.01 1.28
CA THR A 217 11.94 8.17 2.53
C THR A 217 10.73 7.24 2.53
N TRP A 218 9.95 7.21 1.46
CA TRP A 218 8.84 6.26 1.32
C TRP A 218 9.30 4.81 1.45
N LEU A 219 10.38 4.42 0.80
CA LEU A 219 10.92 3.06 0.90
C LEU A 219 11.36 2.71 2.32
N VAL A 220 11.96 3.63 3.06
CA VAL A 220 12.33 3.41 4.47
C VAL A 220 11.08 3.15 5.33
N TYR A 221 10.02 3.95 5.19
CA TYR A 221 8.76 3.72 5.91
C TYR A 221 8.11 2.39 5.54
N ILE A 222 8.05 2.05 4.26
CA ILE A 222 7.45 0.79 3.77
C ILE A 222 8.26 -0.41 4.25
N ILE A 223 9.59 -0.38 4.15
CA ILE A 223 10.48 -1.43 4.65
C ILE A 223 10.33 -1.59 6.16
N GLY A 224 10.35 -0.48 6.91
CA GLY A 224 10.14 -0.50 8.36
C GLY A 224 8.83 -1.17 8.76
N SER A 225 7.76 -0.88 8.03
CA SER A 225 6.46 -1.53 8.22
C SER A 225 6.45 -3.01 7.83
N ALA A 226 7.06 -3.37 6.70
CA ALA A 226 7.15 -4.75 6.24
C ALA A 226 7.89 -5.65 7.24
N VAL A 227 9.02 -5.16 7.77
CA VAL A 227 9.81 -5.86 8.79
C VAL A 227 9.09 -5.85 10.14
N GLY A 228 8.56 -4.69 10.57
CA GLY A 228 7.86 -4.52 11.86
C GLY A 228 6.52 -5.25 11.95
N GLY A 229 5.84 -5.48 10.82
CA GLY A 229 4.56 -6.20 10.74
C GLY A 229 4.66 -7.72 10.94
N ARG A 230 5.77 -8.20 11.46
CA ARG A 230 6.04 -9.60 11.75
C ARG A 230 5.11 -10.14 12.84
N VAL A 231 4.34 -11.17 12.51
CA VAL A 231 3.55 -11.91 13.51
C VAL A 231 4.45 -12.98 14.12
N SER A 232 4.67 -12.90 15.42
CA SER A 232 5.63 -13.72 16.20
C SER A 232 5.47 -15.24 16.06
N PHE A 233 4.34 -15.73 15.54
CA PHE A 233 4.04 -17.16 15.47
C PHE A 233 4.51 -17.86 14.18
N ASN A 234 4.97 -17.13 13.17
CA ASN A 234 5.43 -17.68 11.88
C ASN A 234 6.86 -17.17 11.57
N SER A 235 7.82 -17.36 12.49
CA SER A 235 9.22 -17.14 12.14
C SER A 235 9.66 -18.26 11.19
N ASN A 236 9.90 -17.89 9.95
CA ASN A 236 10.54 -18.72 8.94
C ASN A 236 11.95 -18.13 8.74
N GLU A 237 12.99 -18.97 8.80
CA GLU A 237 14.38 -18.52 8.60
C GLU A 237 14.58 -17.76 7.29
N ASP A 238 13.84 -18.14 6.24
CA ASP A 238 13.88 -17.42 4.96
C ASP A 238 13.36 -15.99 5.07
N HIS A 239 12.30 -15.76 5.87
CA HIS A 239 11.77 -14.43 6.10
C HIS A 239 12.74 -13.58 6.94
N ASP A 240 13.43 -14.19 7.91
CA ASP A 240 14.43 -13.49 8.72
C ASP A 240 15.63 -13.03 7.87
N ALA A 241 16.06 -13.86 6.93
CA ALA A 241 17.11 -13.48 5.97
C ALA A 241 16.67 -12.32 5.06
N MET A 242 15.43 -12.34 4.56
CA MET A 242 14.86 -11.26 3.75
C MET A 242 14.73 -9.96 4.55
N ASP A 243 14.22 -10.02 5.78
CA ASP A 243 14.13 -8.88 6.68
C ASP A 243 15.52 -8.28 6.94
N GLY A 244 16.53 -9.13 7.19
CA GLY A 244 17.93 -8.71 7.36
C GLY A 244 18.49 -8.02 6.12
N GLU A 245 18.19 -8.53 4.93
CA GLU A 245 18.61 -7.94 3.66
C GLU A 245 18.03 -6.54 3.46
N LEU A 246 16.75 -6.33 3.77
CA LEU A 246 16.09 -5.03 3.71
C LEU A 246 16.65 -4.04 4.74
N VAL A 247 16.87 -4.48 5.98
CA VAL A 247 17.46 -3.65 7.04
C VAL A 247 18.88 -3.21 6.68
N CYS A 248 19.72 -4.09 6.13
CA CYS A 248 21.06 -3.74 5.69
C CYS A 248 21.07 -2.60 4.66
N ARG A 249 20.12 -2.59 3.73
CA ARG A 249 19.96 -1.50 2.74
C ARG A 249 19.62 -0.16 3.38
N VAL A 250 18.71 -0.16 4.34
CA VAL A 250 18.35 1.06 5.09
C VAL A 250 19.56 1.58 5.87
N LEU A 251 20.34 0.71 6.51
CA LEU A 251 21.57 1.11 7.21
C LEU A 251 22.64 1.66 6.25
N GLN A 252 22.78 1.09 5.07
CA GLN A 252 23.68 1.61 4.03
C GLN A 252 23.26 3.02 3.55
N LEU A 253 21.95 3.24 3.38
CA LEU A 253 21.42 4.57 3.06
C LEU A 253 21.73 5.58 4.17
N MET A 254 21.56 5.21 5.44
CA MET A 254 21.91 6.08 6.56
C MET A 254 23.39 6.50 6.51
N GLN A 255 24.30 5.56 6.24
CA GLN A 255 25.72 5.88 6.09
C GLN A 255 26.00 6.83 4.91
N LEU A 256 25.30 6.65 3.79
CA LEU A 256 25.42 7.52 2.62
C LEU A 256 24.92 8.95 2.93
N THR A 257 23.79 9.09 3.60
CA THR A 257 23.23 10.40 3.97
C THR A 257 24.08 11.11 5.02
N ASP A 258 24.59 10.41 6.04
CA ASP A 258 25.49 10.97 7.06
C ASP A 258 26.79 11.47 6.44
N SER A 259 27.37 10.71 5.53
CA SER A 259 28.59 11.11 4.81
C SER A 259 28.39 12.39 4.00
N ARG A 260 27.22 12.53 3.36
CA ARG A 260 26.84 13.72 2.59
C ARG A 260 26.65 14.94 3.48
N LEU A 261 25.96 14.81 4.61
CA LEU A 261 25.78 15.89 5.57
C LEU A 261 27.14 16.39 6.11
N SER A 262 28.02 15.48 6.48
CA SER A 262 29.37 15.82 6.95
C SER A 262 30.19 16.57 5.89
N GLN A 263 30.08 16.17 4.62
CA GLN A 263 30.74 16.89 3.52
C GLN A 263 30.17 18.29 3.29
N ALA A 264 28.84 18.45 3.37
CA ALA A 264 28.19 19.74 3.23
C ALA A 264 28.58 20.71 4.37
N GLU A 265 28.65 20.24 5.62
CA GLU A 265 29.11 21.03 6.76
C GLU A 265 30.57 21.49 6.58
N ILE A 266 31.45 20.60 6.14
CA ILE A 266 32.87 20.95 5.85
C ILE A 266 32.95 22.03 4.77
N GLN A 267 32.15 21.90 3.68
CA GLN A 267 32.17 22.91 2.60
C GLN A 267 31.64 24.28 3.08
N MET A 268 30.59 24.32 3.93
CA MET A 268 30.08 25.56 4.51
C MET A 268 31.18 26.25 5.37
N VAL A 269 31.84 25.51 6.23
CA VAL A 269 32.91 26.05 7.10
C VAL A 269 34.09 26.57 6.27
N PHE A 270 34.45 25.91 5.16
CA PHE A 270 35.49 26.41 4.26
C PHE A 270 35.07 27.65 3.49
N SER A 271 33.81 27.73 3.02
CA SER A 271 33.29 28.91 2.30
C SER A 271 33.21 30.15 3.19
N GLU A 272 32.82 30.01 4.46
CA GLU A 272 32.82 31.08 5.45
C GLU A 272 34.24 31.59 5.75
N LYS A 273 35.22 30.68 5.87
CA LYS A 273 36.61 31.09 6.10
C LYS A 273 37.23 31.79 4.91
N VAL A 274 36.85 31.45 3.67
CA VAL A 274 37.35 32.11 2.46
C VAL A 274 36.69 33.48 2.28
N SER A 275 35.45 33.67 2.69
CA SER A 275 34.77 34.97 2.60
C SER A 275 35.21 35.99 3.69
N HIS A 276 35.95 35.57 4.71
CA HIS A 276 36.44 36.39 5.81
C HIS A 276 37.92 36.68 5.74
N ASN A 277 38.62 36.31 4.66
CA ASN A 277 40.02 36.73 4.41
C ASN A 277 39.99 37.90 3.43
N PRO A 278 40.38 39.15 3.87
CA PRO A 278 40.41 40.32 3.02
C PRO A 278 41.55 40.27 1.97
#